data_1373da836e91f6c322b5c4849640b1bf
#
_entry.id   1373da836e91f6c322b5c4849640b1bf
#
_cell.length_a   1.000
_cell.length_b   1.000
_cell.length_c   1.000
_cell.angle_alpha   90.00
_cell.angle_beta   90.00
_cell.angle_gamma   90.00
#
_symmetry.space_group_name_H-M   'P 1'
#
loop_
_entity.id
_entity.type
_entity.pdbx_description
1 polymer ?
#
loop_
_entity_poly.entity_id
_entity_poly.type
_entity_poly.pdbx_seq_one_letter_code
_entity_poly.pdbx_strand_id
1 'polypeptide(L)'
;MEDNIELIVTSIKELTKKRRLVYINYEPAFALYAAELRKFGIKDGESVRKEAYDSLIDDVLSKRATVRAMALLKNKDYTRKGLEDKLRDGYYPDACIDYALEYVTRFGYINDERFAENYVNFKAGNKP
;
A
#
# COMPACT_ATOMS: atom_id res chain seq x y z
N MET A 1 -12.82 14.38 21.10
CA MET A 1 -12.39 14.93 21.17
C MET A 1 -11.34 14.89 20.65
N GLU A 2 -10.75 15.05 20.65
CA GLU A 2 -9.83 14.98 20.21
C GLU A 2 -9.59 14.73 19.00
N ASP A 3 -10.07 14.43 18.40
CA ASP A 3 -9.92 14.06 17.14
C ASP A 3 -10.04 15.09 16.13
N ASN A 4 -9.71 16.31 16.44
CA ASN A 4 -9.73 17.39 15.48
C ASN A 4 -8.36 17.69 14.90
N ILE A 5 -7.59 16.64 14.65
CA ILE A 5 -6.31 16.82 13.99
C ILE A 5 -6.56 17.20 12.55
N GLU A 6 -6.02 18.35 12.18
CA GLU A 6 -6.14 18.81 10.82
C GLU A 6 -5.12 18.11 9.93
N LEU A 7 -5.56 17.62 8.77
CA LEU A 7 -4.71 16.91 7.83
C LEU A 7 -4.23 17.92 6.79
N ILE A 8 -2.99 18.36 6.94
CA ILE A 8 -2.44 19.39 6.05
C ILE A 8 -1.43 18.76 5.11
N VAL A 9 -1.61 19.01 3.82
CA VAL A 9 -0.64 18.58 2.82
C VAL A 9 0.58 19.49 2.96
N THR A 10 1.66 18.96 3.48
CA THR A 10 2.85 19.75 3.78
C THR A 10 3.86 19.73 2.64
N SER A 11 3.82 18.73 1.77
CA SER A 11 4.59 18.75 0.52
C SER A 11 4.09 17.67 -0.42
N ILE A 12 4.41 17.82 -1.69
CA ILE A 12 4.11 16.85 -2.73
C ILE A 12 5.38 16.69 -3.53
N LYS A 13 5.93 15.47 -3.53
CA LYS A 13 7.20 15.21 -4.22
C LYS A 13 6.99 14.29 -5.40
N GLU A 14 7.74 14.52 -6.45
CA GLU A 14 7.70 13.66 -7.63
C GLU A 14 8.45 12.36 -7.34
N LEU A 15 7.78 11.23 -7.53
CA LEU A 15 8.42 9.91 -7.45
C LEU A 15 8.83 9.45 -8.84
N THR A 16 7.91 9.54 -9.78
CA THR A 16 8.16 9.29 -11.19
C THR A 16 7.41 10.36 -11.94
N LYS A 17 7.52 10.34 -13.26
CA LYS A 17 6.84 11.32 -14.09
C LYS A 17 5.33 11.32 -13.83
N LYS A 18 4.76 10.17 -13.50
CA LYS A 18 3.31 10.03 -13.31
C LYS A 18 2.87 9.96 -11.85
N ARG A 19 3.78 9.72 -10.92
CA ARG A 19 3.43 9.47 -9.53
C ARG A 19 3.99 10.53 -8.61
N ARG A 20 3.22 10.85 -7.58
CA ARG A 20 3.59 11.87 -6.59
C ARG A 20 3.44 11.29 -5.19
N LEU A 21 4.39 11.60 -4.33
CA LEU A 21 4.33 11.23 -2.92
C LEU A 21 3.78 12.41 -2.14
N VAL A 22 2.67 12.20 -1.46
CA VAL A 22 1.98 13.24 -0.69
C VAL A 22 2.40 13.13 0.76
N TYR A 23 2.86 14.25 1.31
CA TYR A 23 3.19 14.35 2.73
C TYR A 23 2.05 15.06 3.45
N ILE A 24 1.62 14.46 4.55
CA ILE A 24 0.59 15.06 5.40
C ILE A 24 1.19 15.21 6.78
N ASN A 25 1.11 16.43 7.31
CA ASN A 25 1.67 16.76 8.63
C ASN A 25 3.13 16.32 8.74
N TYR A 26 3.88 16.58 7.66
CA TYR A 26 5.34 16.37 7.57
C TYR A 26 5.76 14.90 7.48
N GLU A 27 4.83 14.00 7.23
CA GLU A 27 5.18 12.58 7.06
C GLU A 27 4.62 12.05 5.76
N PRO A 28 5.34 11.11 5.12
CA PRO A 28 4.82 10.49 3.91
C PRO A 28 3.50 9.80 4.19
N ALA A 29 2.48 10.13 3.45
CA ALA A 29 1.15 9.58 3.66
C ALA A 29 0.79 8.50 2.63
N PHE A 30 0.94 8.83 1.35
CA PHE A 30 0.60 7.90 0.28
C PHE A 30 1.09 8.45 -1.05
N ALA A 31 1.15 7.58 -2.05
CA ALA A 31 1.48 7.98 -3.41
C ALA A 31 0.21 7.98 -4.26
N LEU A 32 0.08 8.98 -5.10
CA LEU A 32 -1.02 9.10 -6.05
C LEU A 32 -0.46 9.37 -7.44
N TYR A 33 -1.26 9.11 -8.46
CA TYR A 33 -0.92 9.56 -9.79
C TYR A 33 -1.10 11.08 -9.86
N ALA A 34 -0.27 11.74 -10.65
CA ALA A 34 -0.33 13.19 -10.75
C ALA A 34 -1.74 13.68 -11.10
N ALA A 35 -2.42 12.96 -11.99
CA ALA A 35 -3.79 13.35 -12.39
C ALA A 35 -4.79 13.23 -11.24
N GLU A 36 -4.49 12.40 -10.25
CA GLU A 36 -5.42 12.20 -9.13
C GLU A 36 -5.36 13.33 -8.10
N LEU A 37 -4.29 14.08 -8.09
CA LEU A 37 -4.18 15.18 -7.12
C LEU A 37 -5.36 16.13 -7.25
N ARG A 38 -5.69 16.51 -8.49
CA ARG A 38 -6.81 17.40 -8.73
C ARG A 38 -8.14 16.72 -8.42
N LYS A 39 -8.25 15.45 -8.81
CA LYS A 39 -9.48 14.69 -8.61
C LYS A 39 -9.86 14.61 -7.12
N PHE A 40 -8.87 14.44 -6.26
CA PHE A 40 -9.11 14.28 -4.83
C PHE A 40 -8.89 15.55 -4.03
N GLY A 41 -8.62 16.68 -4.70
CA GLY A 41 -8.47 17.95 -4.02
C GLY A 41 -7.22 18.04 -3.17
N ILE A 42 -6.14 17.41 -3.60
CA ILE A 42 -4.88 17.40 -2.85
C ILE A 42 -3.99 18.51 -3.38
N LYS A 43 -3.72 19.52 -2.55
CA LYS A 43 -2.89 20.65 -2.92
C LYS A 43 -1.91 20.96 -1.82
N ASP A 44 -0.67 21.25 -2.20
CA ASP A 44 0.38 21.61 -1.27
C ASP A 44 -0.07 22.83 -0.45
N GLY A 45 0.08 22.74 0.86
CA GLY A 45 -0.26 23.82 1.77
C GLY A 45 -1.71 23.85 2.22
N GLU A 46 -2.55 22.99 1.67
CA GLU A 46 -3.98 23.00 2.01
C GLU A 46 -4.36 21.78 2.84
N SER A 47 -5.44 21.92 3.59
CA SER A 47 -5.93 20.81 4.39
C SER A 47 -6.79 19.88 3.53
N VAL A 48 -6.86 18.62 3.97
CA VAL A 48 -7.69 17.61 3.36
C VAL A 48 -8.81 17.29 4.34
N ARG A 49 -10.05 17.28 3.85
CA ARG A 49 -11.17 16.93 4.72
C ARG A 49 -11.07 15.48 5.12
N LYS A 50 -11.44 15.20 6.38
CA LYS A 50 -11.34 13.85 6.89
C LYS A 50 -12.15 12.85 6.06
N GLU A 51 -13.34 13.26 5.63
CA GLU A 51 -14.19 12.40 4.80
C GLU A 51 -13.52 12.06 3.47
N ALA A 52 -12.87 13.05 2.86
CA ALA A 52 -12.16 12.83 1.60
C ALA A 52 -10.95 11.92 1.83
N TYR A 53 -10.24 12.13 2.92
CA TYR A 53 -9.09 11.30 3.26
C TYR A 53 -9.53 9.85 3.49
N ASP A 54 -10.58 9.65 4.29
CA ASP A 54 -11.08 8.30 4.60
C ASP A 54 -11.55 7.60 3.33
N SER A 55 -12.22 8.30 2.45
CA SER A 55 -12.68 7.74 1.18
C SER A 55 -11.51 7.34 0.30
N LEU A 56 -10.47 8.17 0.26
CA LEU A 56 -9.27 7.86 -0.52
C LEU A 56 -8.60 6.59 0.01
N ILE A 57 -8.48 6.47 1.33
CA ILE A 57 -7.88 5.30 1.95
C ILE A 57 -8.74 4.06 1.70
N ASP A 58 -10.04 4.14 2.01
CA ASP A 58 -10.92 2.97 2.01
C ASP A 58 -11.35 2.53 0.61
N ASP A 59 -11.69 3.50 -0.24
CA ASP A 59 -12.30 3.19 -1.53
C ASP A 59 -11.30 3.11 -2.67
N VAL A 60 -10.16 3.77 -2.54
CA VAL A 60 -9.20 3.84 -3.64
C VAL A 60 -7.92 3.09 -3.31
N LEU A 61 -7.23 3.51 -2.25
CA LEU A 61 -5.89 2.99 -1.99
C LEU A 61 -5.90 1.57 -1.43
N SER A 62 -6.90 1.19 -0.64
CA SER A 62 -6.99 -0.19 -0.15
C SER A 62 -7.22 -1.16 -1.30
N LYS A 63 -8.05 -0.79 -2.25
CA LYS A 63 -8.28 -1.63 -3.42
C LYS A 63 -7.05 -1.68 -4.32
N ARG A 64 -6.37 -0.55 -4.47
CA ARG A 64 -5.15 -0.51 -5.28
C ARG A 64 -4.05 -1.36 -4.65
N ALA A 65 -3.91 -1.31 -3.33
CA ALA A 65 -2.95 -2.16 -2.62
C ALA A 65 -3.25 -3.63 -2.84
N THR A 66 -4.52 -4.01 -2.81
CA THR A 66 -4.93 -5.39 -3.02
C THR A 66 -4.61 -5.84 -4.44
N VAL A 67 -4.90 -5.01 -5.43
CA VAL A 67 -4.56 -5.33 -6.83
C VAL A 67 -3.04 -5.49 -6.98
N ARG A 68 -2.28 -4.61 -6.33
CA ARG A 68 -0.81 -4.70 -6.37
C ARG A 68 -0.32 -5.99 -5.73
N ALA A 69 -0.89 -6.36 -4.58
CA ALA A 69 -0.53 -7.59 -3.89
C ALA A 69 -0.79 -8.80 -4.78
N MET A 70 -1.96 -8.83 -5.43
CA MET A 70 -2.30 -9.93 -6.33
C MET A 70 -1.33 -10.00 -7.51
N ALA A 71 -0.95 -8.85 -8.04
CA ALA A 71 -0.01 -8.80 -9.15
C ALA A 71 1.36 -9.34 -8.74
N LEU A 72 1.80 -9.01 -7.53
CA LEU A 72 3.06 -9.52 -7.01
C LEU A 72 3.02 -11.04 -6.82
N LEU A 73 1.93 -11.54 -6.26
CA LEU A 73 1.77 -12.96 -6.01
C LEU A 73 1.65 -13.78 -7.29
N LYS A 74 1.28 -13.15 -8.38
CA LYS A 74 1.21 -13.81 -9.67
C LYS A 74 2.59 -14.23 -10.15
N ASN A 75 3.63 -13.49 -9.75
CA ASN A 75 4.99 -13.70 -10.25
C ASN A 75 5.82 -14.58 -9.34
N LYS A 76 5.55 -14.59 -8.05
CA LYS A 76 6.27 -15.45 -7.12
C LYS A 76 5.54 -15.52 -5.80
N ASP A 77 5.89 -16.52 -4.99
CA ASP A 77 5.35 -16.62 -3.64
C ASP A 77 6.01 -15.62 -2.71
N TYR A 78 5.24 -15.16 -1.75
CA TYR A 78 5.72 -14.25 -0.70
C TYR A 78 5.24 -14.75 0.64
N THR A 79 6.04 -14.54 1.68
CA THR A 79 5.53 -14.60 3.04
C THR A 79 4.69 -13.35 3.28
N ARG A 80 3.89 -13.37 4.34
CA ARG A 80 3.10 -12.19 4.71
C ARG A 80 4.01 -10.98 4.92
N LYS A 81 5.12 -11.17 5.65
CA LYS A 81 6.06 -10.09 5.92
C LYS A 81 6.71 -9.58 4.64
N GLY A 82 7.09 -10.49 3.76
CA GLY A 82 7.70 -10.10 2.49
C GLY A 82 6.76 -9.28 1.63
N LEU A 83 5.49 -9.66 1.59
CA LEU A 83 4.50 -8.93 0.82
C LEU A 83 4.21 -7.57 1.47
N GLU A 84 4.16 -7.53 2.79
CA GLU A 84 4.00 -6.27 3.52
C GLU A 84 5.11 -5.29 3.15
N ASP A 85 6.36 -5.77 3.13
CA ASP A 85 7.49 -4.91 2.79
C ASP A 85 7.37 -4.37 1.37
N LYS A 86 6.92 -5.19 0.43
CA LYS A 86 6.72 -4.75 -0.95
C LYS A 86 5.65 -3.67 -1.06
N LEU A 87 4.58 -3.81 -0.31
CA LEU A 87 3.51 -2.82 -0.32
C LEU A 87 3.97 -1.52 0.33
N ARG A 88 4.81 -1.60 1.38
CA ARG A 88 5.39 -0.39 1.97
C ARG A 88 6.27 0.35 0.98
N ASP A 89 6.99 -0.39 0.14
CA ASP A 89 7.82 0.24 -0.90
C ASP A 89 6.98 1.04 -1.88
N GLY A 90 5.70 0.73 -2.00
CA GLY A 90 4.77 1.47 -2.86
C GLY A 90 4.09 2.63 -2.16
N TYR A 91 4.48 2.91 -0.91
CA TYR A 91 3.94 4.02 -0.12
C TYR A 91 2.45 3.87 0.20
N TYR A 92 1.97 2.64 0.33
CA TYR A 92 0.59 2.42 0.76
C TYR A 92 0.49 2.65 2.27
N PRO A 93 -0.57 3.33 2.73
CA PRO A 93 -0.81 3.47 4.17
C PRO A 93 -0.99 2.12 4.85
N ASP A 94 -0.67 2.08 6.15
CA ASP A 94 -0.77 0.84 6.92
C ASP A 94 -2.15 0.20 6.83
N ALA A 95 -3.21 1.01 6.89
CA ALA A 95 -4.57 0.49 6.80
C ALA A 95 -4.81 -0.21 5.47
N CYS A 96 -4.24 0.32 4.39
CA CYS A 96 -4.38 -0.27 3.06
C CYS A 96 -3.58 -1.56 2.94
N ILE A 97 -2.40 -1.58 3.56
CA ILE A 97 -1.56 -2.78 3.58
C ILE A 97 -2.27 -3.89 4.35
N ASP A 98 -2.81 -3.55 5.54
CA ASP A 98 -3.55 -4.52 6.35
C ASP A 98 -4.74 -5.09 5.59
N TYR A 99 -5.47 -4.23 4.90
CA TYR A 99 -6.61 -4.65 4.09
C TYR A 99 -6.17 -5.65 3.02
N ALA A 100 -5.10 -5.33 2.30
CA ALA A 100 -4.61 -6.18 1.22
C ALA A 100 -4.11 -7.52 1.75
N LEU A 101 -3.35 -7.49 2.86
CA LEU A 101 -2.81 -8.71 3.46
C LEU A 101 -3.92 -9.61 3.96
N GLU A 102 -4.93 -9.03 4.58
CA GLU A 102 -6.07 -9.81 5.05
C GLU A 102 -6.83 -10.44 3.90
N TYR A 103 -6.99 -9.71 2.81
CA TYR A 103 -7.67 -10.22 1.63
C TYR A 103 -6.93 -11.44 1.06
N VAL A 104 -5.63 -11.29 0.81
CA VAL A 104 -4.87 -12.39 0.17
C VAL A 104 -4.71 -13.60 1.10
N THR A 105 -4.69 -13.37 2.41
CA THR A 105 -4.64 -14.47 3.37
C THR A 105 -5.97 -15.21 3.42
N ARG A 106 -7.07 -14.45 3.49
CA ARG A 106 -8.41 -15.04 3.57
C ARG A 106 -8.72 -15.93 2.37
N PHE A 107 -8.32 -15.49 1.19
CA PHE A 107 -8.62 -16.22 -0.03
C PHE A 107 -7.53 -17.21 -0.43
N GLY A 108 -6.56 -17.44 0.45
CA GLY A 108 -5.58 -18.51 0.24
C GLY A 108 -4.47 -18.17 -0.73
N TYR A 109 -4.32 -16.91 -1.10
CA TYR A 109 -3.27 -16.51 -2.03
C TYR A 109 -1.91 -16.42 -1.36
N ILE A 110 -1.88 -16.36 -0.02
CA ILE A 110 -0.63 -16.33 0.71
C ILE A 110 -0.78 -17.24 1.92
N ASN A 111 0.28 -18.02 2.20
CA ASN A 111 0.29 -18.96 3.29
C ASN A 111 1.75 -19.19 3.66
N ASP A 112 2.16 -18.69 4.82
CA ASP A 112 3.56 -18.74 5.23
C ASP A 112 4.05 -20.19 5.40
N GLU A 113 3.17 -21.04 5.86
CA GLU A 113 3.49 -22.45 6.03
C GLU A 113 3.76 -23.09 4.66
N ARG A 114 2.90 -22.84 3.69
CA ARG A 114 3.10 -23.35 2.32
C ARG A 114 4.39 -22.80 1.72
N PHE A 115 4.68 -21.52 1.98
CA PHE A 115 5.91 -20.91 1.49
C PHE A 115 7.13 -21.62 2.02
N ALA A 116 7.17 -21.89 3.33
CA ALA A 116 8.28 -22.57 3.96
C ALA A 116 8.45 -23.99 3.40
N GLU A 117 7.34 -24.70 3.20
CA GLU A 117 7.35 -26.05 2.66
C GLU A 117 7.91 -26.05 1.24
N ASN A 118 7.44 -25.15 0.39
CA ASN A 118 7.93 -25.05 -0.99
C ASN A 118 9.40 -24.71 -1.03
N TYR A 119 9.85 -23.84 -0.15
CA TYR A 119 11.24 -23.44 -0.09
C TYR A 119 12.14 -24.65 0.27
N VAL A 120 11.74 -25.41 1.27
CA VAL A 120 12.49 -26.59 1.68
C VAL A 120 12.56 -27.60 0.55
N ASN A 121 11.44 -27.87 -0.11
CA ASN A 121 11.40 -28.82 -1.21
C ASN A 121 12.29 -28.38 -2.37
N PHE A 122 12.29 -27.10 -2.68
CA PHE A 122 13.13 -26.55 -3.73
C PHE A 122 14.60 -26.76 -3.40
N LYS A 123 14.99 -26.46 -2.16
CA LYS A 123 16.37 -26.62 -1.74
C LYS A 123 16.81 -28.07 -1.78
N ALA A 124 15.97 -28.97 -1.31
CA ALA A 124 16.28 -30.41 -1.33
C ALA A 124 16.44 -30.89 -2.77
N GLY A 125 15.60 -30.43 -3.67
CA GLY A 125 15.65 -30.85 -5.07
C GLY A 125 16.86 -30.36 -5.82
N ASN A 126 17.51 -29.29 -5.31
CA ASN A 126 18.69 -28.73 -5.97
C ASN A 126 20.01 -29.26 -5.42
N LYS A 127 19.97 -30.12 -4.46
CA LYS A 127 21.21 -30.67 -3.95
C LYS A 127 21.73 -31.77 -4.88
N PRO A 128 23.01 -31.73 -5.18
CA PRO A 128 23.60 -32.77 -6.00
C PRO A 128 23.58 -34.12 -5.29
#